data_e9b5d029056c891c2fc4824e60e0314a
#
_entry.id   e9b5d029056c891c2fc4824e60e0314a
#
_cell.length_a   1.000
_cell.length_b   1.000
_cell.length_c   1.000
_cell.angle_alpha   90.00
_cell.angle_beta   90.00
_cell.angle_gamma   90.00
#
_symmetry.space_group_name_H-M   'P 1'
#
loop_
_entity.id
_entity.type
_entity.pdbx_description
1 polymer ?
#
loop_
_entity_poly.entity_id
_entity_poly.type
_entity_poly.pdbx_seq_one_letter_code
_entity_poly.pdbx_strand_id
1 'polypeptide(L)'
;MVVPAGTDVRPTSDRVREAIFNALYSLDDAVAGATVLDLFAGSGALGLEALSRGAAAVTFIENNREAATALAANIESLGFADRSTMIRMDARRWLPTAPPFGVAFLDPPYAFAEWDSLLSALSATLAVVESNRSIAVPPRWGLVRERRYGATVVQIVRSLASLE
;
A
#
# COMPACT_ATOMS: atom_id res chain seq x y z
N MET A 1 15.82 -4.28 -7.69
CA MET A 1 15.03 -3.07 -7.42
C MET A 1 15.87 -2.05 -6.65
N VAL A 2 15.79 -0.78 -7.01
CA VAL A 2 16.60 0.27 -6.39
C VAL A 2 15.99 0.69 -5.05
N VAL A 3 16.82 0.77 -4.00
CA VAL A 3 16.42 1.26 -2.68
C VAL A 3 17.26 2.51 -2.37
N PRO A 4 16.67 3.61 -1.87
CA PRO A 4 17.41 4.81 -1.56
C PRO A 4 18.47 4.58 -0.47
N ALA A 5 19.68 5.09 -0.68
CA ALA A 5 20.73 5.02 0.32
C ALA A 5 20.50 6.09 1.39
N GLY A 6 20.77 5.76 2.65
CA GLY A 6 20.73 6.71 3.74
C GLY A 6 19.35 7.19 4.17
N THR A 7 18.29 6.51 3.77
CA THR A 7 16.93 6.82 4.20
C THR A 7 16.48 5.83 5.28
N ASP A 8 15.57 6.29 6.15
CA ASP A 8 14.91 5.41 7.12
C ASP A 8 13.83 4.54 6.47
N VAL A 9 13.80 4.48 5.15
CA VAL A 9 12.86 3.64 4.42
C VAL A 9 13.25 2.19 4.66
N ARG A 10 12.46 1.51 5.45
CA ARG A 10 12.61 0.09 5.66
C ARG A 10 11.88 -0.62 4.52
N PRO A 11 12.62 -1.34 3.67
CA PRO A 11 11.94 -2.12 2.64
C PRO A 11 11.10 -3.21 3.31
N THR A 12 9.89 -3.40 2.82
CA THR A 12 9.09 -4.57 3.19
C THR A 12 9.91 -5.80 2.84
N SER A 13 10.12 -6.71 3.78
CA SER A 13 10.88 -7.92 3.53
C SER A 13 10.18 -8.77 2.46
N ASP A 14 10.96 -9.52 1.70
CA ASP A 14 10.43 -10.40 0.66
C ASP A 14 9.41 -11.38 1.23
N ARG A 15 9.67 -11.90 2.43
CA ARG A 15 8.78 -12.83 3.11
C ARG A 15 7.43 -12.19 3.44
N VAL A 16 7.44 -10.97 3.98
CA VAL A 16 6.20 -10.26 4.33
C VAL A 16 5.43 -9.91 3.06
N ARG A 17 6.12 -9.43 2.04
CA ARG A 17 5.50 -9.10 0.75
C ARG A 17 4.82 -10.32 0.14
N GLU A 18 5.51 -11.44 0.10
CA GLU A 18 4.95 -12.69 -0.42
C GLU A 18 3.71 -13.13 0.37
N ALA A 19 3.77 -13.04 1.71
CA ALA A 19 2.64 -13.39 2.56
C ALA A 19 1.43 -12.49 2.30
N ILE A 20 1.65 -11.18 2.12
CA ILE A 20 0.58 -10.23 1.80
C ILE A 20 -0.11 -10.63 0.49
N PHE A 21 0.65 -10.87 -0.57
CA PHE A 21 0.06 -11.17 -1.87
C PHE A 21 -0.58 -12.56 -1.91
N ASN A 22 -0.06 -13.53 -1.17
CA ASN A 22 -0.72 -14.83 -1.03
C ASN A 22 -2.08 -14.68 -0.33
N ALA A 23 -2.14 -13.84 0.70
CA ALA A 23 -3.42 -13.57 1.38
C ALA A 23 -4.41 -12.87 0.45
N LEU A 24 -3.96 -11.87 -0.32
CA LEU A 24 -4.83 -11.17 -1.26
C LEU A 24 -5.32 -12.10 -2.37
N TYR A 25 -4.48 -13.00 -2.85
CA TYR A 25 -4.87 -14.00 -3.82
C TYR A 25 -6.01 -14.88 -3.28
N SER A 26 -5.95 -15.26 -2.01
CA SER A 26 -7.00 -16.07 -1.38
C SER A 26 -8.32 -15.33 -1.20
N LEU A 27 -8.33 -14.00 -1.37
CA LEU A 27 -9.52 -13.16 -1.30
C LEU A 27 -10.03 -12.87 -2.72
N ASP A 28 -10.42 -13.92 -3.45
CA ASP A 28 -10.92 -13.86 -4.82
C ASP A 28 -9.94 -13.18 -5.79
N ASP A 29 -8.63 -13.41 -5.59
CA ASP A 29 -7.59 -12.79 -6.39
C ASP A 29 -7.77 -11.27 -6.47
N ALA A 30 -7.76 -10.63 -5.31
CA ALA A 30 -8.15 -9.23 -5.15
C ALA A 30 -7.31 -8.24 -5.96
N VAL A 31 -6.08 -8.61 -6.33
CA VAL A 31 -5.14 -7.73 -7.04
C VAL A 31 -5.36 -7.76 -8.55
N ALA A 32 -5.68 -8.92 -9.13
CA ALA A 32 -5.82 -9.05 -10.59
C ALA A 32 -6.95 -8.15 -11.11
N GLY A 33 -6.60 -7.27 -12.05
CA GLY A 33 -7.55 -6.32 -12.63
C GLY A 33 -7.93 -5.13 -11.73
N ALA A 34 -7.38 -5.05 -10.51
CA ALA A 34 -7.75 -3.99 -9.57
C ALA A 34 -7.00 -2.69 -9.84
N THR A 35 -7.64 -1.57 -9.48
CA THR A 35 -6.93 -0.31 -9.29
C THR A 35 -6.33 -0.32 -7.89
N VAL A 36 -5.04 -0.01 -7.78
CA VAL A 36 -4.28 -0.15 -6.55
C VAL A 36 -3.67 1.18 -6.14
N LEU A 37 -3.69 1.44 -4.83
CA LEU A 37 -3.04 2.59 -4.23
C LEU A 37 -1.87 2.11 -3.37
N ASP A 38 -0.68 2.67 -3.59
CA ASP A 38 0.49 2.48 -2.74
C ASP A 38 0.77 3.83 -2.07
N LEU A 39 0.20 4.03 -0.88
CA LEU A 39 0.06 5.36 -0.29
C LEU A 39 1.35 5.90 0.32
N PHE A 40 2.20 5.03 0.83
CA PHE A 40 3.53 5.38 1.34
C PHE A 40 4.54 4.54 0.55
N ALA A 41 4.68 4.86 -0.73
CA ALA A 41 5.22 3.92 -1.71
C ALA A 41 6.70 3.57 -1.50
N GLY A 42 7.51 4.49 -0.97
CA GLY A 42 8.94 4.27 -0.89
C GLY A 42 9.53 3.99 -2.26
N SER A 43 10.29 2.92 -2.39
CA SER A 43 10.85 2.49 -3.67
C SER A 43 9.85 1.71 -4.54
N GLY A 44 8.64 1.48 -4.04
CA GLY A 44 7.54 0.91 -4.82
C GLY A 44 7.36 -0.59 -4.71
N ALA A 45 7.95 -1.24 -3.72
CA ALA A 45 7.94 -2.71 -3.63
C ALA A 45 6.54 -3.32 -3.71
N LEU A 46 5.58 -2.77 -2.97
CA LEU A 46 4.22 -3.32 -2.93
C LEU A 46 3.44 -3.04 -4.23
N GLY A 47 3.44 -1.79 -4.67
CA GLY A 47 2.72 -1.44 -5.89
C GLY A 47 3.30 -2.10 -7.14
N LEU A 48 4.62 -2.23 -7.23
CA LEU A 48 5.27 -2.90 -8.34
C LEU A 48 4.96 -4.40 -8.35
N GLU A 49 4.92 -5.03 -7.17
CA GLU A 49 4.49 -6.43 -7.07
C GLU A 49 3.04 -6.58 -7.53
N ALA A 50 2.16 -5.63 -7.16
CA ALA A 50 0.77 -5.65 -7.60
C ALA A 50 0.66 -5.60 -9.13
N LEU A 51 1.46 -4.74 -9.78
CA LEU A 51 1.50 -4.69 -11.24
C LEU A 51 1.98 -6.00 -11.85
N SER A 52 3.01 -6.61 -11.25
CA SER A 52 3.54 -7.90 -11.68
C SER A 52 2.48 -9.01 -11.56
N ARG A 53 1.54 -8.87 -10.63
CA ARG A 53 0.48 -9.86 -10.40
C ARG A 53 -0.83 -9.50 -11.09
N GLY A 54 -0.81 -8.54 -12.00
CA GLY A 54 -1.94 -8.27 -12.88
C GLY A 54 -2.85 -7.12 -12.47
N ALA A 55 -2.44 -6.24 -11.55
CA ALA A 55 -3.20 -5.03 -11.26
C ALA A 55 -3.40 -4.21 -12.53
N ALA A 56 -4.59 -3.62 -12.70
CA ALA A 56 -4.88 -2.81 -13.88
C ALA A 56 -4.06 -1.53 -13.90
N ALA A 57 -3.92 -0.89 -12.74
CA ALA A 57 -3.14 0.34 -12.59
C ALA A 57 -2.77 0.54 -11.13
N VAL A 58 -1.65 1.21 -10.88
CA VAL A 58 -1.23 1.57 -9.53
C VAL A 58 -0.94 3.07 -9.47
N THR A 59 -1.46 3.71 -8.42
CA THR A 59 -1.11 5.08 -8.06
C THR A 59 -0.16 5.01 -6.88
N PHE A 60 1.02 5.59 -7.03
CA PHE A 60 2.07 5.64 -6.00
C PHE A 60 2.13 7.05 -5.43
N ILE A 61 2.03 7.17 -4.11
CA ILE A 61 2.18 8.44 -3.41
C ILE A 61 3.46 8.36 -2.59
N GLU A 62 4.40 9.27 -2.84
CA GLU A 62 5.66 9.31 -2.12
C GLU A 62 6.14 10.74 -1.99
N ASN A 63 6.42 11.18 -0.77
CA ASN A 63 6.84 12.54 -0.47
C ASN A 63 8.35 12.73 -0.44
N ASN A 64 9.11 11.68 -0.13
CA ASN A 64 10.56 11.74 -0.03
C ASN A 64 11.18 11.77 -1.43
N ARG A 65 12.05 12.77 -1.68
CA ARG A 65 12.65 12.98 -3.00
C ARG A 65 13.48 11.79 -3.48
N GLU A 66 14.32 11.25 -2.59
CA GLU A 66 15.19 10.13 -2.95
C GLU A 66 14.40 8.85 -3.20
N ALA A 67 13.40 8.60 -2.37
CA ALA A 67 12.52 7.45 -2.57
C ALA A 67 11.74 7.59 -3.88
N ALA A 68 11.22 8.77 -4.20
CA ALA A 68 10.50 9.02 -5.44
C ALA A 68 11.41 8.82 -6.67
N THR A 69 12.67 9.22 -6.57
CA THR A 69 13.64 8.99 -7.65
C THR A 69 13.88 7.50 -7.87
N ALA A 70 14.05 6.73 -6.79
CA ALA A 70 14.21 5.29 -6.87
C ALA A 70 12.95 4.62 -7.44
N LEU A 71 11.78 5.06 -7.02
CA LEU A 71 10.51 4.56 -7.51
C LEU A 71 10.36 4.79 -9.02
N ALA A 72 10.66 5.99 -9.49
CA ALA A 72 10.59 6.30 -10.91
C ALA A 72 11.52 5.40 -11.74
N ALA A 73 12.75 5.18 -11.24
CA ALA A 73 13.70 4.29 -11.90
C ALA A 73 13.19 2.83 -11.94
N ASN A 74 12.59 2.37 -10.86
CA ASN A 74 12.04 1.01 -10.80
C ASN A 74 10.84 0.83 -11.74
N ILE A 75 9.94 1.81 -11.80
CA ILE A 75 8.79 1.79 -12.73
C ILE A 75 9.29 1.66 -14.17
N GLU A 76 10.29 2.47 -14.52
CA GLU A 76 10.86 2.48 -15.87
C GLU A 76 11.55 1.15 -16.19
N SER A 77 12.42 0.68 -15.30
CA SER A 77 13.21 -0.52 -15.56
C SER A 77 12.37 -1.79 -15.64
N LEU A 78 11.22 -1.82 -14.96
CA LEU A 78 10.32 -2.96 -14.99
C LEU A 78 9.27 -2.88 -16.11
N GLY A 79 9.24 -1.77 -16.85
CA GLY A 79 8.32 -1.61 -17.96
C GLY A 79 6.89 -1.32 -17.55
N PHE A 80 6.67 -0.71 -16.39
CA PHE A 80 5.33 -0.47 -15.84
C PHE A 80 4.82 0.97 -16.00
N ALA A 81 5.52 1.80 -16.79
CA ALA A 81 5.14 3.22 -16.93
C ALA A 81 3.69 3.41 -17.37
N ASP A 82 3.20 2.57 -18.28
CA ASP A 82 1.85 2.69 -18.83
C ASP A 82 0.73 2.45 -17.81
N ARG A 83 1.03 1.74 -16.73
CA ARG A 83 0.04 1.38 -15.70
C ARG A 83 0.33 2.02 -14.36
N SER A 84 1.27 2.98 -14.32
CA SER A 84 1.70 3.62 -13.08
C SER A 84 1.45 5.12 -13.13
N THR A 85 0.95 5.67 -12.03
CA THR A 85 0.88 7.11 -11.79
C THR A 85 1.66 7.39 -10.52
N MET A 86 2.66 8.27 -10.58
CA MET A 86 3.46 8.65 -9.42
C MET A 86 3.19 10.09 -9.04
N ILE A 87 2.83 10.33 -7.79
CA ILE A 87 2.52 11.65 -7.26
C ILE A 87 3.43 11.93 -6.07
N ARG A 88 4.24 13.01 -6.18
CA ARG A 88 5.09 13.47 -5.08
C ARG A 88 4.30 14.42 -4.18
N MET A 89 3.75 13.86 -3.12
CA MET A 89 2.93 14.62 -2.18
C MET A 89 2.88 13.90 -0.85
N ASP A 90 2.62 14.65 0.23
CA ASP A 90 2.31 14.04 1.52
C ASP A 90 1.01 13.24 1.39
N ALA A 91 1.02 12.00 1.87
CA ALA A 91 -0.10 11.08 1.73
C ALA A 91 -1.40 11.64 2.33
N ARG A 92 -1.31 12.28 3.50
CA ARG A 92 -2.50 12.83 4.19
C ARG A 92 -3.08 14.02 3.47
N ARG A 93 -2.27 14.80 2.79
CA ARG A 93 -2.74 15.95 1.99
C ARG A 93 -3.37 15.51 0.69
N TRP A 94 -2.88 14.44 0.10
CA TRP A 94 -3.41 13.94 -1.17
C TRP A 94 -4.71 13.16 -0.99
N LEU A 95 -4.81 12.38 0.08
CA LEU A 95 -5.88 11.40 0.28
C LEU A 95 -7.30 11.97 0.19
N PRO A 96 -7.61 13.20 0.69
CA PRO A 96 -8.97 13.75 0.58
C PRO A 96 -9.43 13.95 -0.87
N THR A 97 -8.51 14.04 -1.83
CA THR A 97 -8.85 14.22 -3.25
C THR A 97 -8.77 12.91 -4.03
N ALA A 98 -8.49 11.79 -3.35
CA ALA A 98 -8.25 10.52 -4.01
C ALA A 98 -9.54 9.88 -4.53
N PRO A 99 -9.50 9.23 -5.72
CA PRO A 99 -10.61 8.40 -6.15
C PRO A 99 -10.65 7.09 -5.35
N PRO A 100 -11.72 6.30 -5.47
CA PRO A 100 -11.76 4.98 -4.85
C PRO A 100 -10.81 3.99 -5.52
N PHE A 101 -10.31 3.02 -4.73
CA PHE A 101 -9.41 1.96 -5.21
C PHE A 101 -9.95 0.58 -4.83
N GLY A 102 -9.53 -0.44 -5.56
CA GLY A 102 -9.82 -1.82 -5.18
C GLY A 102 -9.00 -2.26 -3.98
N VAL A 103 -7.69 -2.01 -4.00
CA VAL A 103 -6.77 -2.36 -2.93
C VAL A 103 -5.86 -1.19 -2.62
N ALA A 104 -5.69 -0.88 -1.34
CA ALA A 104 -4.74 0.15 -0.89
C ALA A 104 -3.71 -0.48 0.04
N PHE A 105 -2.43 -0.15 -0.17
CA PHE A 105 -1.33 -0.52 0.72
C PHE A 105 -0.94 0.68 1.57
N LEU A 106 -0.88 0.46 2.89
CA LEU A 106 -0.59 1.50 3.88
C LEU A 106 0.59 1.03 4.73
N ASP A 107 1.80 1.47 4.37
CA ASP A 107 3.04 1.12 5.07
C ASP A 107 3.80 2.39 5.47
N PRO A 108 3.24 3.21 6.38
CA PRO A 108 3.89 4.43 6.83
C PRO A 108 5.07 4.13 7.77
N PRO A 109 5.90 5.14 8.07
CA PRO A 109 6.96 4.99 9.08
C PRO A 109 6.39 4.51 10.42
N TYR A 110 7.20 3.79 11.19
CA TYR A 110 6.77 3.19 12.47
C TYR A 110 6.16 4.17 13.46
N ALA A 111 6.63 5.42 13.47
CA ALA A 111 6.13 6.45 14.38
C ALA A 111 4.75 6.97 14.01
N PHE A 112 4.20 6.52 12.88
CA PHE A 112 2.89 6.99 12.44
C PHE A 112 1.81 6.61 13.44
N ALA A 113 0.99 7.59 13.85
CA ALA A 113 -0.03 7.40 14.87
C ALA A 113 -1.43 7.84 14.41
N GLU A 114 -1.57 8.38 13.19
CA GLU A 114 -2.82 8.99 12.72
C GLU A 114 -3.66 7.99 11.90
N TRP A 115 -3.71 6.74 12.34
CA TRP A 115 -4.40 5.67 11.64
C TRP A 115 -5.90 5.91 11.49
N ASP A 116 -6.53 6.46 12.53
CA ASP A 116 -7.98 6.69 12.51
C ASP A 116 -8.37 7.68 11.42
N SER A 117 -7.68 8.82 11.35
CA SER A 117 -7.97 9.83 10.33
C SER A 117 -7.61 9.33 8.93
N LEU A 118 -6.51 8.55 8.80
CA LEU A 118 -6.10 8.01 7.53
C LEU A 118 -7.13 7.02 6.98
N LEU A 119 -7.54 6.05 7.79
CA LEU A 119 -8.51 5.04 7.37
C LEU A 119 -9.91 5.64 7.17
N SER A 120 -10.24 6.71 7.89
CA SER A 120 -11.52 7.41 7.71
C SER A 120 -11.58 8.16 6.38
N ALA A 121 -10.43 8.64 5.88
CA ALA A 121 -10.36 9.37 4.61
C ALA A 121 -10.19 8.44 3.39
N LEU A 122 -9.76 7.20 3.61
CA LEU A 122 -9.45 6.26 2.53
C LEU A 122 -10.72 5.66 1.94
N SER A 123 -10.82 5.66 0.62
CA SER A 123 -11.87 4.94 -0.12
C SER A 123 -11.23 3.78 -0.88
N ALA A 124 -11.41 2.58 -0.37
CA ALA A 124 -10.90 1.35 -0.99
C ALA A 124 -11.77 0.17 -0.56
N THR A 125 -11.84 -0.87 -1.39
CA THR A 125 -12.54 -2.10 -1.02
C THR A 125 -11.77 -2.87 0.04
N LEU A 126 -10.46 -3.03 -0.16
CA LEU A 126 -9.54 -3.65 0.79
C LEU A 126 -8.39 -2.71 1.08
N ALA A 127 -7.91 -2.73 2.31
CA ALA A 127 -6.68 -2.05 2.69
C ALA A 127 -5.76 -3.01 3.43
N VAL A 128 -4.47 -2.93 3.11
CA VAL A 128 -3.43 -3.71 3.79
C VAL A 128 -2.62 -2.73 4.64
N VAL A 129 -2.67 -2.93 5.95
CA VAL A 129 -2.00 -2.07 6.93
C VAL A 129 -0.77 -2.79 7.45
N GLU A 130 0.41 -2.18 7.29
CA GLU A 130 1.64 -2.63 7.93
C GLU A 130 2.02 -1.67 9.05
N SER A 131 2.35 -2.23 10.20
CA SER A 131 2.76 -1.45 11.37
C SER A 131 3.63 -2.32 12.28
N ASN A 132 4.18 -1.73 13.34
CA ASN A 132 4.90 -2.48 14.35
C ASN A 132 4.00 -2.95 15.50
N ARG A 133 2.69 -2.72 15.38
CA ARG A 133 1.69 -3.12 16.37
C ARG A 133 0.34 -3.32 15.69
N SER A 134 -0.55 -4.04 16.35
CA SER A 134 -1.94 -4.09 15.95
C SER A 134 -2.58 -2.72 16.20
N ILE A 135 -3.21 -2.15 15.19
CA ILE A 135 -3.90 -0.87 15.32
C ILE A 135 -5.40 -1.10 15.49
N ALA A 136 -6.07 -0.13 16.16
CA ALA A 136 -7.51 -0.15 16.26
C ALA A 136 -8.12 0.19 14.91
N VAL A 137 -9.03 -0.65 14.43
CA VAL A 137 -9.67 -0.48 13.12
C VAL A 137 -10.96 0.32 13.31
N PRO A 138 -11.14 1.45 12.60
CA PRO A 138 -12.38 2.23 12.71
C PRO A 138 -13.61 1.41 12.29
N PRO A 139 -14.82 1.76 12.82
CA PRO A 139 -16.03 0.95 12.59
C PRO A 139 -16.45 0.75 11.14
N ARG A 140 -16.04 1.64 10.23
CA ARG A 140 -16.38 1.47 8.81
C ARG A 140 -15.57 0.37 8.11
N TRP A 141 -14.58 -0.18 8.79
CA TRP A 141 -13.72 -1.25 8.29
C TRP A 141 -13.90 -2.51 9.12
N GLY A 142 -13.90 -3.66 8.47
CA GLY A 142 -13.91 -4.97 9.12
C GLY A 142 -12.56 -5.64 8.99
N LEU A 143 -12.03 -6.17 10.08
CA LEU A 143 -10.78 -6.92 10.06
C LEU A 143 -11.00 -8.28 9.38
N VAL A 144 -10.26 -8.56 8.31
CA VAL A 144 -10.33 -9.83 7.58
C VAL A 144 -9.25 -10.77 8.06
N ARG A 145 -8.04 -10.27 8.29
CA ARG A 145 -6.89 -11.08 8.68
C ARG A 145 -5.87 -10.23 9.42
N GLU A 146 -5.24 -10.82 10.42
CA GLU A 146 -4.11 -10.20 11.11
C GLU A 146 -3.03 -11.25 11.34
N ARG A 147 -1.79 -10.92 11.00
CA ARG A 147 -0.63 -11.80 11.18
C ARG A 147 0.56 -10.97 11.62
N ARG A 148 1.40 -11.58 12.46
CA ARG A 148 2.66 -10.98 12.90
C ARG A 148 3.83 -11.71 12.24
N TYR A 149 4.75 -10.93 11.67
CA TYR A 149 5.98 -11.42 11.07
C TYR A 149 7.15 -10.68 11.74
N GLY A 150 7.74 -11.30 12.77
CA GLY A 150 8.76 -10.61 13.57
C GLY A 150 8.22 -9.36 14.23
N ALA A 151 8.81 -8.21 13.91
CA ALA A 151 8.40 -6.91 14.43
C ALA A 151 7.26 -6.27 13.61
N THR A 152 6.82 -6.90 12.53
CA THR A 152 5.81 -6.34 11.63
C THR A 152 4.46 -7.02 11.86
N VAL A 153 3.41 -6.22 11.99
CA VAL A 153 2.02 -6.68 12.03
C VAL A 153 1.36 -6.27 10.72
N VAL A 154 0.73 -7.23 10.05
CA VAL A 154 -0.04 -6.99 8.82
C VAL A 154 -1.51 -7.23 9.13
N GLN A 155 -2.33 -6.21 8.89
CA GLN A 155 -3.78 -6.28 9.01
C GLN A 155 -4.40 -6.04 7.65
N ILE A 156 -5.29 -6.94 7.22
CA ILE A 156 -6.10 -6.73 6.01
C ILE A 156 -7.50 -6.40 6.48
N VAL A 157 -8.01 -5.26 6.03
CA VAL A 157 -9.32 -4.75 6.40
C VAL A 157 -10.17 -4.54 5.17
N ARG A 158 -11.47 -4.76 5.29
CA ARG A 158 -12.44 -4.62 4.21
C ARG A 158 -13.40 -3.49 4.54
N SER A 159 -13.70 -2.65 3.55
CA SER A 159 -14.70 -1.61 3.73
C SER A 159 -16.09 -2.22 3.91
N LEU A 160 -16.77 -1.86 4.98
CA LEU A 160 -18.13 -2.33 5.25
C LEU A 160 -19.16 -1.58 4.42
N ALA A 161 -18.83 -0.37 3.94
CA ALA A 161 -19.70 0.38 3.06
C ALA A 161 -19.94 -0.30 1.71
N SER A 162 -19.01 -1.15 1.26
CA SER A 162 -19.14 -1.87 -0.01
C SER A 162 -20.12 -3.03 0.04
N LEU A 163 -20.70 -3.31 1.22
CA LEU A 163 -21.68 -4.37 1.40
C LEU A 163 -23.13 -3.89 1.27
N GLU A 164 -23.33 -2.59 1.06
CA GLU A 164 -24.66 -1.99 0.89
C GLU A 164 -25.15 -2.06 -0.56
#